data_9e99995e9d07665abc84d5c073a1ac0a
#
_entry.id   9e99995e9d07665abc84d5c073a1ac0a
#
_cell.length_a   1.000
_cell.length_b   1.000
_cell.length_c   1.000
_cell.angle_alpha   90.00
_cell.angle_beta   90.00
_cell.angle_gamma   90.00
#
_symmetry.space_group_name_H-M   'P 1'
#
loop_
_entity.id
_entity.type
_entity.pdbx_description
1 polymer ?
#
loop_
_entity_poly.entity_id
_entity_poly.type
_entity_poly.pdbx_seq_one_letter_code
_entity_poly.pdbx_strand_id
1 'polypeptide(L)'
;MDKDTLSYVVEKTHELMDAVTCSAETKEAAKAWLSAVGTENEADQTKKYVAELEEDIMPVDNLIAFAQSDAGAHVFGADHAKVVAAHAKEIKAAGAKYCDCPACAAVEAILEKKDLLI
;
A
#
# COMPACT_ATOMS: atom_id res chain seq x y z
N MET A 1 16.96 4.60 -12.13
CA MET A 1 15.51 4.50 -12.46
C MET A 1 15.27 5.35 -13.69
N ASP A 2 14.59 4.82 -14.68
CA ASP A 2 14.30 5.60 -15.86
C ASP A 2 13.22 6.66 -15.59
N LYS A 3 13.09 7.60 -16.52
CA LYS A 3 12.22 8.78 -16.36
C LYS A 3 10.74 8.40 -16.30
N ASP A 4 10.34 7.44 -17.12
CA ASP A 4 8.94 6.99 -17.19
C ASP A 4 8.56 6.22 -15.92
N THR A 5 9.43 5.35 -15.43
CA THR A 5 9.24 4.61 -14.19
C THR A 5 9.16 5.59 -13.01
N LEU A 6 10.06 6.56 -12.96
CA LEU A 6 10.06 7.57 -11.91
C LEU A 6 8.75 8.35 -11.88
N SER A 7 8.29 8.82 -13.05
CA SER A 7 7.02 9.57 -13.17
C SER A 7 5.84 8.72 -12.71
N TYR A 8 5.80 7.43 -13.07
CA TYR A 8 4.76 6.50 -12.66
C TYR A 8 4.74 6.33 -11.14
N VAL A 9 5.90 6.10 -10.54
CA VAL A 9 5.98 5.90 -9.08
C VAL A 9 5.63 7.18 -8.33
N VAL A 10 6.04 8.35 -8.82
CA VAL A 10 5.67 9.64 -8.23
C VAL A 10 4.14 9.80 -8.25
N GLU A 11 3.50 9.50 -9.37
CA GLU A 11 2.04 9.58 -9.50
C GLU A 11 1.35 8.65 -8.50
N LYS A 12 1.79 7.39 -8.42
CA LYS A 12 1.23 6.42 -7.48
C LYS A 12 1.49 6.80 -6.03
N THR A 13 2.63 7.44 -5.76
CA THR A 13 2.94 7.93 -4.41
C THR A 13 1.98 9.04 -3.98
N HIS A 14 1.61 9.95 -4.88
CA HIS A 14 0.60 10.96 -4.59
C HIS A 14 -0.78 10.34 -4.36
N GLU A 15 -1.17 9.36 -5.16
CA GLU A 15 -2.42 8.61 -4.94
C GLU A 15 -2.42 7.93 -3.57
N LEU A 16 -1.29 7.32 -3.19
CA LEU A 16 -1.13 6.68 -1.89
C LEU A 16 -1.31 7.68 -0.75
N MET A 17 -0.66 8.83 -0.82
CA MET A 17 -0.74 9.85 0.22
C MET A 17 -2.14 10.45 0.36
N ASP A 18 -2.89 10.53 -0.73
CA ASP A 18 -4.25 11.06 -0.74
C ASP A 18 -5.28 10.02 -0.29
N ALA A 19 -4.92 8.75 -0.22
CA ALA A 19 -5.84 7.70 0.17
C ALA A 19 -6.18 7.80 1.67
N VAL A 20 -7.47 7.71 2.00
CA VAL A 20 -7.93 7.80 3.39
C VAL A 20 -7.44 6.62 4.25
N THR A 21 -7.13 5.49 3.61
CA THR A 21 -6.65 4.29 4.30
C THR A 21 -5.13 4.25 4.46
N CYS A 22 -4.42 5.27 3.98
CA CYS A 22 -2.97 5.34 4.12
C CYS A 22 -2.59 5.66 5.57
N SER A 23 -1.72 4.85 6.18
CA SER A 23 -1.26 5.07 7.54
C SER A 23 -0.31 6.27 7.61
N ALA A 24 -0.14 6.84 8.82
CA ALA A 24 0.80 7.94 9.04
C ALA A 24 2.23 7.55 8.70
N GLU A 25 2.64 6.33 9.05
CA GLU A 25 3.98 5.80 8.77
C GLU A 25 4.23 5.70 7.26
N THR A 26 3.24 5.22 6.51
CA THR A 26 3.33 5.13 5.06
C THR A 26 3.42 6.52 4.43
N LYS A 27 2.63 7.49 4.93
CA LYS A 27 2.69 8.88 4.46
C LYS A 27 4.06 9.50 4.70
N GLU A 28 4.66 9.27 5.88
CA GLU A 28 5.99 9.78 6.20
C GLU A 28 7.06 9.18 5.28
N ALA A 29 6.99 7.88 5.02
CA ALA A 29 7.90 7.21 4.11
C ALA A 29 7.77 7.77 2.68
N ALA A 30 6.54 8.01 2.23
CA ALA A 30 6.27 8.58 0.92
C ALA A 30 6.83 10.00 0.79
N LYS A 31 6.64 10.83 1.81
CA LYS A 31 7.17 12.21 1.85
C LYS A 31 8.70 12.22 1.83
N ALA A 32 9.32 11.35 2.62
CA ALA A 32 10.79 11.24 2.67
C ALA A 32 11.35 10.85 1.31
N TRP A 33 10.70 9.89 0.63
CA TRP A 33 11.11 9.48 -0.71
C TRP A 33 10.97 10.62 -1.73
N LEU A 34 9.82 11.30 -1.73
CA LEU A 34 9.59 12.43 -2.65
C LEU A 34 10.62 13.54 -2.46
N SER A 35 11.01 13.81 -1.22
CA SER A 35 12.03 14.82 -0.91
C SER A 35 13.42 14.42 -1.41
N ALA A 36 13.69 13.11 -1.52
CA ALA A 36 14.97 12.60 -1.97
C ALA A 36 15.08 12.47 -3.50
N VAL A 37 13.95 12.50 -4.22
CA VAL A 37 13.93 12.38 -5.68
C VAL A 37 14.76 13.50 -6.32
N GLY A 38 15.67 13.12 -7.20
CA GLY A 38 16.58 14.06 -7.85
C GLY A 38 17.80 14.43 -7.02
N THR A 39 17.97 13.85 -5.82
CA THR A 39 19.11 14.09 -4.94
C THR A 39 20.03 12.87 -4.88
N GLU A 40 21.19 13.03 -4.25
CA GLU A 40 22.15 11.94 -4.01
C GLU A 40 21.54 10.80 -3.17
N ASN A 41 20.52 11.12 -2.36
CA ASN A 41 19.90 10.17 -1.46
C ASN A 41 18.75 9.37 -2.11
N GLU A 42 18.41 9.62 -3.35
CA GLU A 42 17.31 8.97 -4.04
C GLU A 42 17.39 7.44 -3.96
N ALA A 43 18.53 6.86 -4.29
CA ALA A 43 18.73 5.41 -4.30
C ALA A 43 18.52 4.79 -2.92
N ASP A 44 19.11 5.39 -1.90
CA ASP A 44 19.00 4.90 -0.51
C ASP A 44 17.58 5.05 0.00
N GLN A 45 16.93 6.17 -0.27
CA GLN A 45 15.54 6.39 0.15
C GLN A 45 14.57 5.49 -0.60
N THR A 46 14.85 5.17 -1.87
CA THR A 46 14.04 4.23 -2.64
C THR A 46 14.05 2.85 -1.98
N LYS A 47 15.21 2.37 -1.54
CA LYS A 47 15.29 1.10 -0.83
C LYS A 47 14.50 1.10 0.47
N LYS A 48 14.60 2.18 1.25
CA LYS A 48 13.84 2.33 2.50
C LYS A 48 12.35 2.40 2.24
N TYR A 49 11.95 3.13 1.21
CA TYR A 49 10.54 3.27 0.82
C TYR A 49 9.94 1.93 0.42
N VAL A 50 10.63 1.18 -0.45
CA VAL A 50 10.17 -0.14 -0.87
C VAL A 50 10.03 -1.08 0.34
N ALA A 51 11.00 -1.09 1.25
CA ALA A 51 10.94 -1.92 2.46
C ALA A 51 9.74 -1.57 3.33
N GLU A 52 9.46 -0.27 3.52
CA GLU A 52 8.29 0.18 4.28
C GLU A 52 6.99 -0.25 3.61
N LEU A 53 6.89 -0.10 2.29
CA LEU A 53 5.68 -0.50 1.56
C LEU A 53 5.44 -2.01 1.64
N GLU A 54 6.49 -2.81 1.61
CA GLU A 54 6.37 -4.26 1.76
C GLU A 54 5.84 -4.67 3.14
N GLU A 55 6.17 -3.89 4.17
CA GLU A 55 5.64 -4.12 5.52
C GLU A 55 4.19 -3.65 5.65
N ASP A 56 3.82 -2.58 4.95
CA ASP A 56 2.52 -1.94 5.11
C ASP A 56 1.42 -2.54 4.27
N ILE A 57 1.75 -3.16 3.13
CA ILE A 57 0.74 -3.76 2.27
C ILE A 57 0.07 -4.94 2.98
N MET A 58 -1.27 -4.94 2.97
CA MET A 58 -2.03 -5.97 3.68
C MET A 58 -2.36 -7.14 2.76
N PRO A 59 -1.82 -8.35 3.01
CA PRO A 59 -2.24 -9.55 2.29
C PRO A 59 -3.73 -9.81 2.48
N VAL A 60 -4.40 -10.30 1.44
CA VAL A 60 -5.85 -10.49 1.48
C VAL A 60 -6.26 -11.48 2.59
N ASP A 61 -5.46 -12.50 2.86
CA ASP A 61 -5.75 -13.44 3.95
C ASP A 61 -5.70 -12.76 5.32
N ASN A 62 -4.76 -11.82 5.51
CA ASN A 62 -4.68 -11.04 6.75
C ASN A 62 -5.87 -10.09 6.88
N LEU A 63 -6.33 -9.53 5.78
CA LEU A 63 -7.52 -8.67 5.78
C LEU A 63 -8.76 -9.46 6.20
N ILE A 64 -8.94 -10.67 5.69
CA ILE A 64 -10.06 -11.55 6.07
C ILE A 64 -10.00 -11.85 7.57
N ALA A 65 -8.84 -12.29 8.06
CA ALA A 65 -8.65 -12.63 9.47
C ALA A 65 -8.90 -11.42 10.37
N PHE A 66 -8.38 -10.25 10.01
CA PHE A 66 -8.58 -9.03 10.77
C PHE A 66 -10.06 -8.61 10.80
N ALA A 67 -10.72 -8.63 9.64
CA ALA A 67 -12.14 -8.23 9.55
C ALA A 67 -13.05 -9.17 10.36
N GLN A 68 -12.66 -10.43 10.53
CA GLN A 68 -13.41 -11.42 11.31
C GLN A 68 -13.04 -11.40 12.79
N SER A 69 -12.03 -10.63 13.19
CA SER A 69 -11.57 -10.54 14.57
C SER A 69 -12.35 -9.47 15.35
N ASP A 70 -12.23 -9.51 16.69
CA ASP A 70 -12.81 -8.49 17.56
C ASP A 70 -12.20 -7.11 17.27
N ALA A 71 -10.90 -7.06 16.99
CA ALA A 71 -10.22 -5.82 16.64
C ALA A 71 -10.77 -5.22 15.33
N GLY A 72 -11.05 -6.06 14.35
CA GLY A 72 -11.68 -5.62 13.09
C GLY A 72 -13.08 -5.10 13.30
N ALA A 73 -13.88 -5.77 14.14
CA ALA A 73 -15.21 -5.31 14.49
C ALA A 73 -15.16 -3.94 15.18
N HIS A 74 -14.14 -3.71 16.00
CA HIS A 74 -13.95 -2.44 16.68
C HIS A 74 -13.58 -1.29 15.72
N VAL A 75 -12.70 -1.58 14.77
CA VAL A 75 -12.21 -0.59 13.78
C VAL A 75 -13.28 -0.24 12.75
N PHE A 76 -13.91 -1.26 12.15
CA PHE A 76 -14.89 -1.08 11.07
C PHE A 76 -16.32 -0.93 11.56
N GLY A 77 -16.61 -1.31 12.80
CA GLY A 77 -17.97 -1.54 13.27
C GLY A 77 -18.40 -2.96 12.92
N ALA A 78 -19.20 -3.59 13.77
CA ALA A 78 -19.56 -5.01 13.65
C ALA A 78 -20.19 -5.34 12.29
N ASP A 79 -21.11 -4.50 11.79
CA ASP A 79 -21.80 -4.74 10.53
C ASP A 79 -20.89 -4.51 9.33
N HIS A 80 -20.09 -3.44 9.35
CA HIS A 80 -19.18 -3.11 8.26
C HIS A 80 -18.03 -4.12 8.17
N ALA A 81 -17.56 -4.64 9.32
CA ALA A 81 -16.53 -5.68 9.34
C ALA A 81 -16.97 -6.93 8.57
N LYS A 82 -18.24 -7.30 8.67
CA LYS A 82 -18.80 -8.43 7.90
C LYS A 82 -18.77 -8.16 6.40
N VAL A 83 -19.07 -6.93 5.99
CA VAL A 83 -19.01 -6.50 4.59
C VAL A 83 -17.57 -6.55 4.09
N VAL A 84 -16.62 -6.05 4.86
CA VAL A 84 -15.18 -6.09 4.51
C VAL A 84 -14.71 -7.54 4.37
N ALA A 85 -15.07 -8.42 5.30
CA ALA A 85 -14.68 -9.83 5.23
C ALA A 85 -15.26 -10.52 3.98
N ALA A 86 -16.53 -10.26 3.66
CA ALA A 86 -17.18 -10.83 2.48
C ALA A 86 -16.50 -10.34 1.20
N HIS A 87 -16.22 -9.03 1.11
CA HIS A 87 -15.53 -8.44 -0.03
C HIS A 87 -14.12 -9.03 -0.20
N ALA A 88 -13.37 -9.15 0.90
CA ALA A 88 -12.03 -9.72 0.88
C ALA A 88 -12.03 -11.16 0.36
N LYS A 89 -13.02 -11.95 0.76
CA LYS A 89 -13.18 -13.32 0.26
C LYS A 89 -13.49 -13.36 -1.23
N GLU A 90 -14.31 -12.42 -1.72
CA GLU A 90 -14.63 -12.30 -3.14
C GLU A 90 -13.39 -11.97 -3.98
N ILE A 91 -12.60 -10.98 -3.56
CA ILE A 91 -11.40 -10.60 -4.32
C ILE A 91 -10.34 -11.69 -4.26
N LYS A 92 -10.23 -12.41 -3.14
CA LYS A 92 -9.35 -13.57 -3.04
C LYS A 92 -9.74 -14.65 -4.04
N ALA A 93 -11.03 -14.96 -4.14
CA ALA A 93 -11.56 -15.94 -5.10
C ALA A 93 -11.27 -15.51 -6.54
N ALA A 94 -11.21 -14.20 -6.81
CA ALA A 94 -10.86 -13.65 -8.12
C ALA A 94 -9.34 -13.61 -8.37
N GLY A 95 -8.52 -14.03 -7.42
CA GLY A 95 -7.07 -14.12 -7.57
C GLY A 95 -6.27 -12.99 -6.93
N ALA A 96 -6.91 -12.10 -6.18
CA ALA A 96 -6.21 -11.02 -5.50
C ALA A 96 -5.29 -11.56 -4.40
N LYS A 97 -4.11 -10.95 -4.28
CA LYS A 97 -3.12 -11.29 -3.25
C LYS A 97 -3.19 -10.35 -2.05
N TYR A 98 -3.69 -9.13 -2.26
CA TYR A 98 -3.67 -8.05 -1.27
C TYR A 98 -5.01 -7.37 -1.16
N CYS A 99 -5.18 -6.59 -0.07
CA CYS A 99 -6.31 -5.69 0.08
C CYS A 99 -6.42 -4.75 -1.13
N ASP A 100 -7.63 -4.46 -1.58
CA ASP A 100 -7.88 -3.59 -2.73
C ASP A 100 -8.27 -2.16 -2.35
N CYS A 101 -8.05 -1.76 -1.09
CA CYS A 101 -8.30 -0.37 -0.70
C CYS A 101 -7.39 0.58 -1.49
N PRO A 102 -7.74 1.87 -1.64
CA PRO A 102 -6.95 2.80 -2.44
C PRO A 102 -5.47 2.85 -2.06
N ALA A 103 -5.14 2.80 -0.76
CA ALA A 103 -3.75 2.80 -0.30
C ALA A 103 -3.02 1.53 -0.72
N CYS A 104 -3.60 0.35 -0.46
CA CYS A 104 -2.96 -0.92 -0.82
C CYS A 104 -2.87 -1.09 -2.34
N ALA A 105 -3.86 -0.61 -3.09
CA ALA A 105 -3.80 -0.65 -4.56
C ALA A 105 -2.63 0.19 -5.10
N ALA A 106 -2.40 1.37 -4.53
CA ALA A 106 -1.28 2.22 -4.92
C ALA A 106 0.06 1.57 -4.53
N VAL A 107 0.15 0.99 -3.33
CA VAL A 107 1.35 0.27 -2.88
C VAL A 107 1.66 -0.91 -3.79
N GLU A 108 0.66 -1.71 -4.13
CA GLU A 108 0.83 -2.86 -5.04
C GLU A 108 1.35 -2.41 -6.39
N ALA A 109 0.80 -1.33 -6.96
CA ALA A 109 1.23 -0.78 -8.24
C ALA A 109 2.71 -0.35 -8.20
N ILE A 110 3.14 0.26 -7.10
CA ILE A 110 4.54 0.65 -6.90
C ILE A 110 5.44 -0.59 -6.79
N LEU A 111 5.03 -1.58 -6.00
CA LEU A 111 5.81 -2.79 -5.77
C LEU A 111 5.96 -3.65 -7.03
N GLU A 112 5.02 -3.58 -7.97
CA GLU A 112 5.14 -4.24 -9.27
C GLU A 112 6.35 -3.72 -10.06
N LYS A 113 6.80 -2.50 -9.77
CA LYS A 113 7.97 -1.88 -10.40
C LYS A 113 9.26 -2.06 -9.58
N LYS A 114 9.23 -2.87 -8.53
CA LYS A 114 10.36 -3.04 -7.61
C LYS A 114 11.69 -3.31 -8.33
N ASP A 115 11.69 -4.19 -9.31
CA ASP A 115 12.90 -4.55 -10.06
C ASP A 115 13.49 -3.38 -10.85
N LEU A 116 12.67 -2.38 -11.15
CA LEU A 116 13.10 -1.17 -11.84
C LEU A 116 13.52 -0.07 -10.85
N LEU A 117 13.11 -0.18 -9.58
CA LEU A 117 13.42 0.80 -8.54
C LEU A 117 14.74 0.53 -7.83
N ILE A 118 15.05 -0.73 -7.60
CA ILE A 118 16.25 -1.15 -6.87
C ILE A 118 17.05 -2.28 -7.60
#